data_7153c57bc99b4b9d63922d28eb5108d4
#
_entry.id   7153c57bc99b4b9d63922d28eb5108d4
#
_cell.length_a   1.000
_cell.length_b   1.000
_cell.length_c   1.000
_cell.angle_alpha   90.00
_cell.angle_beta   90.00
_cell.angle_gamma   90.00
#
_symmetry.space_group_name_H-M   'P 1'
#
loop_
_entity.id
_entity.type
_entity.pdbx_description
1 polymer ?
#
loop_
_entity_poly.entity_id
_entity_poly.type
_entity_poly.pdbx_seq_one_letter_code
_entity_poly.pdbx_strand_id
1 'polypeptide(L)'
;LYGKVDGLHYFSDNKDVDGDQTYMRLGFKGETQINDQLTGFGQWEYEFKGNRAESQGSSKDKTRLAFAGLKFGDYGSIDYGRNYGVAYDIGAWTDVLPEFGGDTWTQTDVFMTQRATGVATYRNNDFFGLVDGLNFAAQYQGKNDRSDFDNYTEGNGDGFGFSATYEYEGFGIGATYAKSDRTDTQVNAGKVLPEVFASGKNAEVWAAGLKYDANNIYLATTYSETQNMTVFADHFVAN
;
A
#
# COMPACT_ATOMS: atom_id res chain seq x y z
N LEU A 1 -15.83 -6.00 13.70
CA LEU A 1 -16.18 -4.66 13.26
C LEU A 1 -15.20 -3.68 13.89
N TYR A 2 -14.66 -2.74 13.11
CA TYR A 2 -13.81 -1.65 13.54
C TYR A 2 -14.07 -0.40 12.71
N GLY A 3 -13.58 0.75 13.16
CA GLY A 3 -13.69 2.00 12.40
C GLY A 3 -13.19 3.19 13.18
N LYS A 4 -13.18 4.33 12.51
CA LYS A 4 -12.86 5.63 13.12
C LYS A 4 -13.63 6.74 12.43
N VAL A 5 -13.78 7.84 13.14
CA VAL A 5 -14.25 9.12 12.59
C VAL A 5 -13.17 10.15 12.93
N ASP A 6 -12.65 10.80 11.91
CA ASP A 6 -11.68 11.87 12.05
C ASP A 6 -12.34 13.20 11.66
N GLY A 7 -12.58 14.06 12.64
CA GLY A 7 -12.98 15.44 12.40
C GLY A 7 -11.75 16.28 12.13
N LEU A 8 -11.53 16.68 10.88
CA LEU A 8 -10.33 17.36 10.44
C LEU A 8 -10.65 18.69 9.76
N HIS A 9 -9.86 19.71 10.08
CA HIS A 9 -9.89 20.98 9.38
C HIS A 9 -8.45 21.43 9.10
N TYR A 10 -8.12 21.60 7.82
CA TYR A 10 -6.82 22.13 7.42
C TYR A 10 -6.89 23.65 7.29
N PHE A 11 -5.86 24.30 7.79
CA PHE A 11 -5.61 25.74 7.58
C PHE A 11 -4.41 25.86 6.64
N SER A 12 -4.68 26.14 5.37
CA SER A 12 -3.68 26.13 4.32
C SER A 12 -3.88 27.28 3.34
N ASP A 13 -2.77 27.83 2.85
CA ASP A 13 -2.81 28.79 1.74
C ASP A 13 -3.14 28.11 0.40
N ASN A 14 -2.99 26.78 0.32
CA ASN A 14 -3.42 25.99 -0.82
C ASN A 14 -4.93 25.72 -0.72
N LYS A 15 -5.71 26.37 -1.59
CA LYS A 15 -7.17 26.28 -1.61
C LYS A 15 -7.71 24.88 -1.90
N ASP A 16 -6.92 24.00 -2.50
CA ASP A 16 -7.36 22.64 -2.86
C ASP A 16 -7.43 21.72 -1.63
N VAL A 17 -6.69 22.06 -0.58
CA VAL A 17 -6.62 21.28 0.66
C VAL A 17 -7.10 22.04 1.89
N ASP A 18 -7.34 23.36 1.78
CA ASP A 18 -7.85 24.17 2.88
C ASP A 18 -9.29 23.79 3.24
N GLY A 19 -9.62 23.84 4.52
CA GLY A 19 -10.98 23.63 5.01
C GLY A 19 -11.23 22.25 5.60
N ASP A 20 -12.48 21.82 5.55
CA ASP A 20 -12.95 20.58 6.16
C ASP A 20 -12.47 19.34 5.38
N GLN A 21 -11.74 18.47 6.05
CA GLN A 21 -11.23 17.20 5.55
C GLN A 21 -11.79 16.00 6.31
N THR A 22 -12.88 16.18 7.04
CA THR A 22 -13.53 15.14 7.85
C THR A 22 -13.85 13.89 7.04
N TYR A 23 -13.53 12.72 7.61
CA TYR A 23 -13.84 11.43 7.03
C TYR A 23 -14.14 10.36 8.10
N MET A 24 -14.75 9.27 7.66
CA MET A 24 -15.02 8.10 8.47
C MET A 24 -14.49 6.84 7.77
N ARG A 25 -13.95 5.89 8.53
CA ARG A 25 -13.64 4.55 8.05
C ARG A 25 -14.46 3.52 8.80
N LEU A 26 -14.94 2.51 8.07
CA LEU A 26 -15.62 1.35 8.61
C LEU A 26 -15.03 0.10 7.98
N GLY A 27 -14.80 -0.93 8.78
CA GLY A 27 -14.26 -2.19 8.28
C GLY A 27 -14.76 -3.40 9.06
N PHE A 28 -14.73 -4.52 8.35
CA PHE A 28 -14.94 -5.85 8.90
C PHE A 28 -13.65 -6.65 8.76
N LYS A 29 -13.26 -7.31 9.83
CA LYS A 29 -12.17 -8.28 9.83
C LYS A 29 -12.69 -9.53 10.52
N GLY A 30 -12.47 -10.68 9.92
CA GLY A 30 -12.97 -11.94 10.45
C GLY A 30 -12.04 -13.10 10.14
N GLU A 31 -12.12 -14.10 10.99
CA GLU A 31 -11.45 -15.38 10.85
C GLU A 31 -12.44 -16.50 11.18
N THR A 32 -12.33 -17.63 10.50
CA THR A 32 -13.08 -18.84 10.79
C THR A 32 -12.18 -20.05 10.67
N GLN A 33 -12.17 -20.89 11.70
CA GLN A 33 -11.46 -22.15 11.66
C GLN A 33 -12.23 -23.14 10.80
N ILE A 34 -11.60 -23.69 9.76
CA ILE A 34 -12.19 -24.65 8.84
C ILE A 34 -11.90 -26.07 9.34
N ASN A 35 -10.69 -26.31 9.82
CA ASN A 35 -10.23 -27.52 10.49
C ASN A 35 -9.02 -27.21 11.37
N ASP A 36 -8.41 -28.21 11.98
CA ASP A 36 -7.30 -28.05 12.94
C ASP A 36 -6.06 -27.34 12.35
N GLN A 37 -5.89 -27.35 11.03
CA GLN A 37 -4.72 -26.79 10.35
C GLN A 37 -5.05 -25.60 9.45
N LEU A 38 -6.33 -25.34 9.18
CA LEU A 38 -6.76 -24.40 8.17
C LEU A 38 -7.73 -23.37 8.75
N THR A 39 -7.38 -22.10 8.62
CA THR A 39 -8.22 -20.96 9.02
C THR A 39 -8.45 -20.06 7.81
N GLY A 40 -9.73 -19.79 7.51
CA GLY A 40 -10.11 -18.75 6.56
C GLY A 40 -10.09 -17.39 7.22
N PHE A 41 -9.64 -16.36 6.51
CA PHE A 41 -9.68 -14.99 7.00
C PHE A 41 -10.02 -14.00 5.90
N GLY A 42 -10.42 -12.80 6.30
CA GLY A 42 -10.69 -11.74 5.35
C GLY A 42 -10.87 -10.39 6.02
N GLN A 43 -10.74 -9.35 5.22
CA GLN A 43 -10.91 -7.98 5.64
C GLN A 43 -11.53 -7.15 4.53
N TRP A 44 -12.47 -6.28 4.91
CA TRP A 44 -12.97 -5.21 4.07
C TRP A 44 -12.91 -3.90 4.85
N GLU A 45 -12.43 -2.83 4.20
CA GLU A 45 -12.38 -1.48 4.78
C GLU A 45 -12.82 -0.46 3.74
N TYR A 46 -13.69 0.43 4.16
CA TYR A 46 -14.24 1.49 3.32
C TYR A 46 -14.07 2.86 3.98
N GLU A 47 -13.78 3.87 3.20
CA GLU A 47 -13.67 5.27 3.64
C GLU A 47 -14.80 6.09 3.03
N PHE A 48 -15.53 6.76 3.91
CA PHE A 48 -16.59 7.71 3.58
C PHE A 48 -16.07 9.12 3.83
N LYS A 49 -16.33 10.04 2.93
CA LYS A 49 -16.04 11.45 3.13
C LYS A 49 -17.17 12.13 3.91
N GLY A 50 -16.84 12.80 5.02
CA GLY A 50 -17.79 13.54 5.86
C GLY A 50 -17.90 15.04 5.54
N ASN A 51 -17.06 15.53 4.64
CA ASN A 51 -16.93 16.96 4.32
C ASN A 51 -17.71 17.39 3.08
N ARG A 52 -18.80 16.69 2.73
CA ARG A 52 -19.58 16.96 1.53
C ARG A 52 -21.02 17.32 1.81
N ALA A 53 -21.61 18.10 0.92
CA ALA A 53 -23.06 18.27 0.88
C ALA A 53 -23.74 16.96 0.47
N GLU A 54 -24.95 16.69 1.02
CA GLU A 54 -25.72 15.50 0.70
C GLU A 54 -25.99 15.34 -0.81
N SER A 55 -26.11 16.45 -1.52
CA SER A 55 -26.30 16.48 -2.98
C SER A 55 -25.11 15.95 -3.79
N GLN A 56 -23.91 15.84 -3.19
CA GLN A 56 -22.71 15.32 -3.85
C GLN A 56 -22.60 13.80 -3.78
N GLY A 57 -23.47 13.15 -3.00
CA GLY A 57 -23.50 11.70 -2.87
C GLY A 57 -22.18 11.09 -2.37
N SER A 58 -21.84 9.92 -2.92
CA SER A 58 -20.68 9.11 -2.51
C SER A 58 -19.40 9.37 -3.32
N SER A 59 -19.32 10.49 -4.06
CA SER A 59 -18.11 10.82 -4.84
C SER A 59 -16.87 10.87 -3.95
N LYS A 60 -15.74 10.26 -4.38
CA LYS A 60 -14.48 10.09 -3.61
C LYS A 60 -14.55 9.14 -2.40
N ASP A 61 -15.68 8.49 -2.10
CA ASP A 61 -15.68 7.36 -1.20
C ASP A 61 -14.93 6.19 -1.84
N LYS A 62 -14.26 5.37 -1.03
CA LYS A 62 -13.38 4.35 -1.61
C LYS A 62 -13.24 3.10 -0.75
N THR A 63 -13.17 1.96 -1.42
CA THR A 63 -12.68 0.72 -0.81
C THR A 63 -11.18 0.81 -0.61
N ARG A 64 -10.74 0.73 0.63
CA ARG A 64 -9.32 0.74 0.99
C ARG A 64 -8.72 -0.67 0.95
N LEU A 65 -9.40 -1.63 1.57
CA LEU A 65 -9.01 -3.04 1.61
C LEU A 65 -10.21 -3.91 1.26
N ALA A 66 -9.97 -5.00 0.53
CA ALA A 66 -10.94 -6.02 0.21
C ALA A 66 -10.22 -7.29 -0.21
N PHE A 67 -9.93 -8.18 0.74
CA PHE A 67 -9.22 -9.42 0.47
C PHE A 67 -9.70 -10.55 1.37
N ALA A 68 -9.46 -11.77 0.92
CA ALA A 68 -9.69 -12.99 1.69
C ALA A 68 -8.54 -13.98 1.47
N GLY A 69 -8.32 -14.85 2.45
CA GLY A 69 -7.20 -15.77 2.43
C GLY A 69 -7.37 -16.97 3.34
N LEU A 70 -6.33 -17.78 3.35
CA LEU A 70 -6.21 -18.99 4.15
C LEU A 70 -4.88 -18.99 4.91
N LYS A 71 -4.92 -19.40 6.18
CA LYS A 71 -3.75 -19.65 7.03
C LYS A 71 -3.58 -21.15 7.22
N PHE A 72 -2.35 -21.63 7.18
CA PHE A 72 -1.96 -23.05 7.26
C PHE A 72 -1.01 -23.29 8.44
N GLY A 73 -1.41 -22.88 9.65
CA GLY A 73 -0.54 -22.96 10.83
C GLY A 73 0.79 -22.25 10.60
N ASP A 74 1.90 -22.89 10.95
CA ASP A 74 3.25 -22.30 10.81
C ASP A 74 3.75 -22.23 9.35
N TYR A 75 3.04 -22.86 8.42
CA TYR A 75 3.36 -22.76 6.99
C TYR A 75 2.96 -21.43 6.36
N GLY A 76 2.34 -20.53 7.15
CA GLY A 76 2.02 -19.19 6.72
C GLY A 76 0.61 -19.04 6.17
N SER A 77 0.42 -18.01 5.37
CA SER A 77 -0.89 -17.65 4.81
C SER A 77 -0.77 -17.24 3.34
N ILE A 78 -1.87 -17.39 2.63
CA ILE A 78 -2.04 -16.84 1.30
C ILE A 78 -3.34 -16.03 1.27
N ASP A 79 -3.31 -14.84 0.72
CA ASP A 79 -4.48 -14.00 0.49
C ASP A 79 -4.52 -13.46 -0.94
N TYR A 80 -5.72 -13.04 -1.36
CA TYR A 80 -5.93 -12.42 -2.65
C TYR A 80 -6.96 -11.30 -2.55
N GLY A 81 -6.69 -10.20 -3.27
CA GLY A 81 -7.61 -9.09 -3.42
C GLY A 81 -6.94 -7.72 -3.44
N ARG A 82 -7.64 -6.71 -2.89
CA ARG A 82 -7.09 -5.38 -2.65
C ARG A 82 -6.46 -5.34 -1.27
N ASN A 83 -5.15 -5.31 -1.23
CA ASN A 83 -4.35 -5.37 0.00
C ASN A 83 -3.12 -4.49 -0.12
N TYR A 84 -2.32 -4.42 0.93
CA TYR A 84 -1.04 -3.72 0.87
C TYR A 84 -0.04 -4.45 -0.03
N GLY A 85 0.64 -3.69 -0.85
CA GLY A 85 1.78 -4.13 -1.63
C GLY A 85 2.96 -4.48 -0.75
N VAL A 86 3.75 -5.46 -1.17
CA VAL A 86 4.87 -5.99 -0.39
C VAL A 86 5.95 -4.95 -0.08
N ALA A 87 6.11 -3.93 -0.92
CA ALA A 87 7.06 -2.86 -0.67
C ALA A 87 6.67 -2.00 0.55
N TYR A 88 5.37 -1.95 0.87
CA TYR A 88 4.89 -1.25 2.06
C TYR A 88 5.30 -1.91 3.38
N ASP A 89 5.73 -3.16 3.39
CA ASP A 89 6.22 -3.82 4.60
C ASP A 89 7.41 -3.05 5.22
N ILE A 90 8.19 -2.36 4.40
CA ILE A 90 9.27 -1.48 4.84
C ILE A 90 8.83 -0.01 4.88
N GLY A 91 8.03 0.43 3.90
CA GLY A 91 7.53 1.80 3.83
C GLY A 91 6.68 2.19 5.05
N ALA A 92 5.94 1.25 5.62
CA ALA A 92 5.12 1.45 6.81
C ALA A 92 5.92 1.85 8.05
N TRP A 93 7.22 1.56 8.11
CA TRP A 93 8.04 1.90 9.28
C TRP A 93 8.21 3.41 9.47
N THR A 94 8.13 4.18 8.41
CA THR A 94 8.20 5.65 8.47
C THR A 94 6.85 6.34 8.21
N ASP A 95 5.79 5.57 7.91
CA ASP A 95 4.41 6.06 7.74
C ASP A 95 3.62 5.91 9.05
N VAL A 96 4.07 6.57 10.11
CA VAL A 96 3.51 6.44 11.47
C VAL A 96 2.84 7.70 11.99
N LEU A 97 2.90 8.81 11.26
CA LEU A 97 2.25 10.05 11.65
C LEU A 97 0.74 9.99 11.40
N PRO A 98 -0.08 10.57 12.27
CA PRO A 98 -1.54 10.48 12.18
C PRO A 98 -2.11 11.09 10.90
N GLU A 99 -1.50 12.16 10.37
CA GLU A 99 -2.06 12.92 9.26
C GLU A 99 -1.01 13.35 8.23
N PHE A 100 0.08 13.93 8.64
CA PHE A 100 1.10 14.48 7.74
C PHE A 100 2.40 13.70 7.79
N GLY A 101 3.07 13.57 6.65
CA GLY A 101 4.35 12.87 6.52
C GLY A 101 4.18 11.37 6.29
N GLY A 102 5.28 10.70 5.99
CA GLY A 102 5.30 9.27 5.73
C GLY A 102 5.18 8.86 4.26
N ASP A 103 4.70 9.74 3.40
CA ASP A 103 4.35 9.44 2.00
C ASP A 103 5.51 9.63 1.02
N THR A 104 6.74 9.39 1.43
CA THR A 104 7.90 9.77 0.62
C THR A 104 8.00 9.02 -0.71
N TRP A 105 7.78 7.71 -0.70
CA TRP A 105 7.90 6.86 -1.88
C TRP A 105 6.78 5.85 -2.04
N THR A 106 5.93 5.68 -1.02
CA THR A 106 4.81 4.75 -1.05
C THR A 106 3.54 5.47 -1.44
N GLN A 107 2.87 5.00 -2.50
CA GLN A 107 1.63 5.60 -3.00
C GLN A 107 0.59 4.53 -3.29
N THR A 108 -0.67 4.83 -2.95
CA THR A 108 -1.81 3.97 -3.24
C THR A 108 -2.03 3.83 -4.75
N ASP A 109 -2.25 2.60 -5.20
CA ASP A 109 -2.48 2.22 -6.60
C ASP A 109 -1.28 2.54 -7.53
N VAL A 110 -0.10 2.73 -6.96
CA VAL A 110 1.15 2.81 -7.70
C VAL A 110 1.91 1.50 -7.50
N PHE A 111 1.64 0.55 -8.38
CA PHE A 111 2.19 -0.82 -8.32
C PHE A 111 2.01 -1.45 -6.93
N MET A 112 3.03 -2.07 -6.34
CA MET A 112 2.99 -2.71 -5.02
C MET A 112 3.60 -1.85 -3.91
N THR A 113 3.56 -0.50 -4.02
CA THR A 113 4.23 0.39 -3.05
C THR A 113 3.37 0.72 -1.82
N GLN A 114 2.04 0.68 -1.96
CA GLN A 114 1.09 0.84 -0.85
C GLN A 114 -0.12 -0.07 -1.09
N ARG A 115 -1.37 0.39 -0.93
CA ARG A 115 -2.54 -0.42 -1.27
C ARG A 115 -2.62 -0.63 -2.77
N ALA A 116 -2.78 -1.88 -3.18
CA ALA A 116 -2.82 -2.29 -4.57
C ALA A 116 -3.96 -3.30 -4.81
N THR A 117 -4.47 -3.33 -6.02
CA THR A 117 -5.56 -4.23 -6.44
C THR A 117 -5.00 -5.45 -7.14
N GLY A 118 -5.66 -6.62 -6.97
CA GLY A 118 -5.30 -7.84 -7.68
C GLY A 118 -3.98 -8.45 -7.21
N VAL A 119 -3.67 -8.32 -5.92
CA VAL A 119 -2.46 -8.92 -5.33
C VAL A 119 -2.76 -10.27 -4.70
N ALA A 120 -1.93 -11.26 -5.02
CA ALA A 120 -1.85 -12.55 -4.34
C ALA A 120 -0.61 -12.53 -3.46
N THR A 121 -0.78 -12.66 -2.14
CA THR A 121 0.31 -12.53 -1.19
C THR A 121 0.47 -13.78 -0.37
N TYR A 122 1.66 -14.37 -0.38
CA TYR A 122 2.08 -15.35 0.60
C TYR A 122 2.88 -14.66 1.70
N ARG A 123 2.57 -14.98 2.97
CA ARG A 123 3.30 -14.48 4.14
C ARG A 123 3.64 -15.62 5.07
N ASN A 124 4.85 -15.60 5.59
CA ASN A 124 5.31 -16.51 6.62
C ASN A 124 5.98 -15.71 7.73
N ASN A 125 5.54 -15.95 8.94
CA ASN A 125 6.09 -15.32 10.14
C ASN A 125 6.96 -16.36 10.87
N ASP A 126 7.97 -15.85 11.57
CA ASP A 126 8.88 -16.62 12.41
C ASP A 126 9.57 -17.78 11.65
N PHE A 127 9.75 -17.61 10.33
CA PHE A 127 10.39 -18.59 9.45
C PHE A 127 9.92 -20.03 9.71
N PHE A 128 8.62 -20.26 9.44
CA PHE A 128 7.94 -21.55 9.71
C PHE A 128 7.94 -21.97 11.19
N GLY A 129 7.96 -20.99 12.11
CA GLY A 129 8.06 -21.24 13.56
C GLY A 129 9.46 -21.67 14.04
N LEU A 130 10.49 -21.54 13.20
CA LEU A 130 11.86 -21.97 13.51
C LEU A 130 12.76 -20.83 14.00
N VAL A 131 12.48 -19.58 13.59
CA VAL A 131 13.29 -18.42 13.93
C VAL A 131 12.36 -17.26 14.28
N ASP A 132 12.18 -17.02 15.58
CA ASP A 132 11.36 -15.96 16.09
C ASP A 132 11.77 -14.60 15.50
N GLY A 133 10.81 -13.82 15.04
CA GLY A 133 11.01 -12.50 14.48
C GLY A 133 11.49 -12.45 13.03
N LEU A 134 11.83 -13.59 12.39
CA LEU A 134 12.18 -13.63 10.97
C LEU A 134 10.94 -13.84 10.11
N ASN A 135 10.51 -12.81 9.41
CA ASN A 135 9.32 -12.84 8.57
C ASN A 135 9.69 -12.61 7.11
N PHE A 136 8.91 -13.20 6.20
CA PHE A 136 9.05 -12.92 4.77
C PHE A 136 7.70 -12.96 4.06
N ALA A 137 7.63 -12.28 2.93
CA ALA A 137 6.50 -12.30 2.04
C ALA A 137 6.94 -12.41 0.58
N ALA A 138 6.09 -13.04 -0.22
CA ALA A 138 6.16 -13.05 -1.67
C ALA A 138 4.80 -12.62 -2.23
N GLN A 139 4.81 -11.72 -3.21
CA GLN A 139 3.57 -11.18 -3.77
C GLN A 139 3.62 -11.17 -5.29
N TYR A 140 2.50 -11.49 -5.90
CA TYR A 140 2.23 -11.30 -7.31
C TYR A 140 1.08 -10.31 -7.47
N GLN A 141 1.23 -9.35 -8.37
CA GLN A 141 0.16 -8.44 -8.77
C GLN A 141 -0.24 -8.74 -10.22
N GLY A 142 -1.49 -9.09 -10.43
CA GLY A 142 -2.03 -9.26 -11.78
C GLY A 142 -2.23 -7.92 -12.49
N LYS A 143 -2.16 -7.95 -13.81
CA LYS A 143 -2.37 -6.78 -14.66
C LYS A 143 -3.74 -6.12 -14.39
N ASN A 144 -3.73 -4.81 -14.19
CA ASN A 144 -4.88 -3.94 -14.16
C ASN A 144 -4.71 -2.86 -15.22
N ASP A 145 -5.31 -3.09 -16.39
CA ASP A 145 -5.26 -2.13 -17.48
C ASP A 145 -6.33 -1.05 -17.25
N ARG A 146 -5.90 0.12 -16.83
CA ARG A 146 -6.74 1.30 -16.63
C ARG A 146 -6.41 2.29 -17.72
N SER A 147 -6.92 2.00 -18.92
CA SER A 147 -6.65 2.80 -20.13
C SER A 147 -7.43 4.11 -20.19
N ASP A 148 -8.36 4.33 -19.26
CA ASP A 148 -9.13 5.56 -19.18
C ASP A 148 -8.21 6.74 -18.89
N PHE A 149 -8.45 7.86 -19.56
CA PHE A 149 -7.59 9.05 -19.50
C PHE A 149 -7.34 9.54 -18.06
N ASP A 150 -8.32 9.39 -17.17
CA ASP A 150 -8.24 9.88 -15.79
C ASP A 150 -7.54 8.88 -14.84
N ASN A 151 -7.35 7.61 -15.24
CA ASN A 151 -6.90 6.55 -14.33
C ASN A 151 -5.70 5.75 -14.84
N TYR A 152 -5.14 6.06 -16.02
CA TYR A 152 -4.06 5.24 -16.59
C TYR A 152 -2.79 5.22 -15.71
N THR A 153 -2.60 6.25 -14.89
CA THR A 153 -1.46 6.35 -13.97
C THR A 153 -1.53 5.33 -12.84
N GLU A 154 -2.74 4.86 -12.49
CA GLU A 154 -3.01 3.84 -11.49
C GLU A 154 -3.04 2.42 -12.08
N GLY A 155 -2.79 2.28 -13.38
CA GLY A 155 -2.67 1.00 -14.06
C GLY A 155 -1.37 0.28 -13.74
N ASN A 156 -1.33 -1.02 -13.95
CA ASN A 156 -0.14 -1.85 -13.85
C ASN A 156 -0.21 -3.03 -14.82
N GLY A 157 0.94 -3.50 -15.29
CA GLY A 157 1.09 -4.84 -15.84
C GLY A 157 1.28 -5.87 -14.76
N ASP A 158 1.66 -7.09 -15.12
CA ASP A 158 1.99 -8.14 -14.17
C ASP A 158 3.24 -7.77 -13.36
N GLY A 159 3.24 -8.10 -12.08
CA GLY A 159 4.34 -7.78 -11.19
C GLY A 159 4.57 -8.82 -10.11
N PHE A 160 5.75 -8.80 -9.54
CA PHE A 160 6.11 -9.62 -8.38
C PHE A 160 6.97 -8.82 -7.40
N GLY A 161 6.95 -9.22 -6.15
CA GLY A 161 7.77 -8.60 -5.13
C GLY A 161 8.00 -9.52 -3.93
N PHE A 162 8.98 -9.15 -3.13
CA PHE A 162 9.39 -9.88 -1.95
C PHE A 162 9.74 -8.91 -0.84
N SER A 163 9.49 -9.30 0.41
CA SER A 163 10.01 -8.62 1.58
C SER A 163 10.57 -9.63 2.58
N ALA A 164 11.52 -9.17 3.38
CA ALA A 164 12.01 -9.91 4.53
C ALA A 164 12.30 -8.93 5.66
N THR A 165 11.89 -9.29 6.88
CA THR A 165 12.14 -8.49 8.10
C THR A 165 12.63 -9.42 9.20
N TYR A 166 13.53 -8.89 10.03
CA TYR A 166 13.94 -9.55 11.26
C TYR A 166 13.82 -8.58 12.43
N GLU A 167 13.15 -9.02 13.48
CA GLU A 167 12.90 -8.21 14.67
C GLU A 167 13.37 -8.94 15.92
N TYR A 168 14.17 -8.27 16.73
CA TYR A 168 14.69 -8.82 17.99
C TYR A 168 14.83 -7.72 19.03
N GLU A 169 14.25 -7.93 20.23
CA GLU A 169 14.31 -7.00 21.38
C GLU A 169 14.02 -5.53 21.03
N GLY A 170 13.04 -5.30 20.15
CA GLY A 170 12.66 -3.97 19.70
C GLY A 170 13.47 -3.44 18.52
N PHE A 171 14.58 -4.06 18.16
CA PHE A 171 15.30 -3.73 16.93
C PHE A 171 14.72 -4.47 15.75
N GLY A 172 14.56 -3.77 14.62
CA GLY A 172 14.12 -4.34 13.36
C GLY A 172 15.01 -3.93 12.21
N ILE A 173 15.32 -4.89 11.35
CA ILE A 173 15.96 -4.67 10.05
C ILE A 173 15.08 -5.33 8.97
N GLY A 174 14.99 -4.71 7.82
CA GLY A 174 14.22 -5.30 6.73
C GLY A 174 14.59 -4.73 5.37
N ALA A 175 14.20 -5.50 4.36
CA ALA A 175 14.36 -5.09 2.97
C ALA A 175 13.18 -5.61 2.12
N THR A 176 12.92 -4.90 1.03
CA THR A 176 11.90 -5.27 0.06
C THR A 176 12.37 -4.98 -1.36
N TYR A 177 11.85 -5.74 -2.31
CA TYR A 177 12.00 -5.51 -3.73
C TYR A 177 10.68 -5.80 -4.43
N ALA A 178 10.28 -4.94 -5.35
CA ALA A 178 9.15 -5.19 -6.23
C ALA A 178 9.42 -4.68 -7.64
N LYS A 179 8.91 -5.43 -8.63
CA LYS A 179 8.99 -5.11 -10.04
C LYS A 179 7.66 -5.40 -10.70
N SER A 180 7.19 -4.49 -11.53
CA SER A 180 5.97 -4.64 -12.31
C SER A 180 6.20 -4.19 -13.75
N ASP A 181 5.55 -4.84 -14.68
CA ASP A 181 5.43 -4.31 -16.03
C ASP A 181 4.56 -3.04 -15.99
N ARG A 182 4.85 -2.10 -16.85
CA ARG A 182 4.02 -0.91 -17.06
C ARG A 182 3.09 -1.15 -18.26
N THR A 183 1.89 -0.59 -18.20
CA THR A 183 0.95 -0.71 -19.32
C THR A 183 1.47 0.02 -20.57
N ASP A 184 0.99 -0.40 -21.74
CA ASP A 184 1.32 0.28 -22.99
C ASP A 184 0.93 1.76 -22.98
N THR A 185 -0.19 2.10 -22.32
CA THR A 185 -0.66 3.47 -22.15
C THR A 185 0.35 4.29 -21.34
N GLN A 186 0.85 3.78 -20.21
CA GLN A 186 1.87 4.44 -19.40
C GLN A 186 3.18 4.63 -20.15
N VAL A 187 3.64 3.61 -20.88
CA VAL A 187 4.87 3.66 -21.67
C VAL A 187 4.74 4.67 -22.82
N ASN A 188 3.60 4.69 -23.49
CA ASN A 188 3.36 5.62 -24.59
C ASN A 188 3.20 7.07 -24.12
N ALA A 189 2.56 7.31 -22.97
CA ALA A 189 2.53 8.63 -22.34
C ALA A 189 3.95 9.18 -22.11
N GLY A 190 4.86 8.34 -21.60
CA GLY A 190 6.27 8.71 -21.40
C GLY A 190 7.04 8.97 -22.69
N LYS A 191 6.66 8.34 -23.80
CA LYS A 191 7.26 8.66 -25.11
C LYS A 191 6.79 9.99 -25.68
N VAL A 192 5.53 10.35 -25.40
CA VAL A 192 4.92 11.61 -25.88
C VAL A 192 5.35 12.80 -25.01
N LEU A 193 5.43 12.59 -23.69
CA LEU A 193 5.79 13.60 -22.70
C LEU A 193 6.94 13.11 -21.81
N PRO A 194 8.16 12.94 -22.34
CA PRO A 194 9.28 12.33 -21.60
C PRO A 194 9.77 13.19 -20.41
N GLU A 195 9.42 14.48 -20.37
CA GLU A 195 9.74 15.38 -19.26
C GLU A 195 8.81 15.21 -18.07
N VAL A 196 7.65 14.57 -18.26
CA VAL A 196 6.62 14.39 -17.26
C VAL A 196 6.48 12.93 -16.84
N PHE A 197 6.54 12.02 -17.79
CA PHE A 197 6.31 10.60 -17.57
C PHE A 197 7.51 9.75 -17.96
N ALA A 198 7.78 8.73 -17.15
CA ALA A 198 8.77 7.73 -17.53
C ALA A 198 8.32 6.93 -18.76
N SER A 199 9.26 6.55 -19.63
CA SER A 199 9.01 5.73 -20.83
C SER A 199 9.48 4.28 -20.70
N GLY A 200 10.05 3.91 -19.55
CA GLY A 200 10.51 2.55 -19.29
C GLY A 200 9.37 1.54 -19.26
N LYS A 201 9.64 0.31 -19.68
CA LYS A 201 8.63 -0.77 -19.70
C LYS A 201 8.36 -1.38 -18.34
N ASN A 202 9.30 -1.27 -17.41
CA ASN A 202 9.21 -1.82 -16.07
C ASN A 202 9.28 -0.70 -15.04
N ALA A 203 8.53 -0.87 -13.94
CA ALA A 203 8.62 -0.09 -12.74
C ALA A 203 9.25 -0.95 -11.65
N GLU A 204 10.25 -0.43 -10.94
CA GLU A 204 10.98 -1.18 -9.93
C GLU A 204 11.17 -0.34 -8.67
N VAL A 205 11.13 -1.00 -7.52
CA VAL A 205 11.48 -0.41 -6.22
C VAL A 205 12.27 -1.43 -5.42
N TRP A 206 13.31 -0.95 -4.74
CA TRP A 206 13.85 -1.63 -3.59
C TRP A 206 13.97 -0.66 -2.43
N ALA A 207 13.80 -1.18 -1.22
CA ALA A 207 13.97 -0.41 -0.01
C ALA A 207 14.58 -1.27 1.10
N ALA A 208 15.30 -0.60 1.99
CA ALA A 208 15.79 -1.19 3.23
C ALA A 208 15.46 -0.25 4.39
N GLY A 209 15.25 -0.82 5.57
CA GLY A 209 14.88 -0.07 6.76
C GLY A 209 15.52 -0.62 8.02
N LEU A 210 15.66 0.28 9.00
CA LEU A 210 16.00 -0.02 10.36
C LEU A 210 14.98 0.63 11.27
N LYS A 211 14.58 -0.07 12.33
CA LYS A 211 13.70 0.49 13.37
C LYS A 211 14.12 0.08 14.76
N TYR A 212 13.71 0.87 15.73
CA TYR A 212 13.72 0.54 17.15
C TYR A 212 12.36 0.89 17.73
N ASP A 213 11.70 -0.08 18.33
CA ASP A 213 10.39 0.06 18.95
C ASP A 213 10.38 -0.64 20.31
N ALA A 214 10.85 0.04 21.33
CA ALA A 214 10.83 -0.44 22.70
C ALA A 214 10.98 0.73 23.69
N ASN A 215 10.67 0.49 24.96
CA ASN A 215 10.81 1.45 26.06
C ASN A 215 10.10 2.80 25.82
N ASN A 216 8.92 2.77 25.18
CA ASN A 216 8.16 3.95 24.77
C ASN A 216 8.91 4.89 23.79
N ILE A 217 9.88 4.35 23.06
CA ILE A 217 10.64 5.07 22.03
C ILE A 217 10.42 4.33 20.70
N TYR A 218 10.00 5.08 19.68
CA TYR A 218 9.96 4.60 18.31
C TYR A 218 10.90 5.43 17.43
N LEU A 219 11.84 4.77 16.79
CA LEU A 219 12.76 5.37 15.82
C LEU A 219 12.76 4.49 14.56
N ALA A 220 12.64 5.09 13.41
CA ALA A 220 12.73 4.35 12.15
C ALA A 220 13.40 5.18 11.07
N THR A 221 14.09 4.50 10.19
CA THR A 221 14.65 5.08 8.97
C THR A 221 14.52 4.10 7.83
N THR A 222 14.20 4.61 6.65
CA THR A 222 14.15 3.83 5.41
C THR A 222 14.97 4.52 4.34
N TYR A 223 15.58 3.72 3.48
CA TYR A 223 16.19 4.15 2.23
C TYR A 223 15.54 3.38 1.09
N SER A 224 15.21 4.07 0.01
CA SER A 224 14.57 3.44 -1.16
C SER A 224 15.09 4.04 -2.46
N GLU A 225 15.09 3.21 -3.49
CA GLU A 225 15.26 3.63 -4.87
C GLU A 225 14.08 3.15 -5.69
N THR A 226 13.49 4.06 -6.45
CA THR A 226 12.38 3.77 -7.37
C THR A 226 12.77 4.08 -8.80
N GLN A 227 12.36 3.23 -9.73
CA GLN A 227 12.58 3.44 -11.16
C GLN A 227 11.25 3.33 -11.90
N ASN A 228 10.92 4.34 -12.70
CA ASN A 228 9.70 4.42 -13.51
C ASN A 228 8.39 4.27 -12.71
N MET A 229 8.41 4.56 -11.41
CA MET A 229 7.24 4.47 -10.53
C MET A 229 6.54 5.80 -10.30
N THR A 230 7.17 6.92 -10.60
CA THR A 230 6.65 8.23 -10.29
C THR A 230 5.49 8.58 -11.21
N VAL A 231 4.36 8.88 -10.61
CA VAL A 231 3.17 9.38 -11.25
C VAL A 231 3.09 10.88 -10.94
N PHE A 232 3.45 11.73 -11.89
CA PHE A 232 3.55 13.17 -11.66
C PHE A 232 2.28 13.95 -12.01
N ALA A 233 1.26 13.31 -12.59
CA ALA A 233 0.14 14.02 -13.19
C ALA A 233 -0.65 14.91 -12.23
N ASP A 234 -0.76 14.53 -10.95
CA ASP A 234 -1.59 15.26 -9.99
C ASP A 234 -0.85 16.36 -9.23
N HIS A 235 0.47 16.41 -9.30
CA HIS A 235 1.26 17.39 -8.54
C HIS A 235 1.77 18.58 -9.35
N PHE A 236 1.66 18.56 -10.67
CA PHE A 236 2.13 19.64 -11.53
C PHE A 236 1.05 20.68 -11.90
N VAL A 237 -0.19 20.50 -11.51
CA VAL A 237 -1.27 21.46 -11.81
C VAL A 237 -1.45 22.49 -10.68
N ALA A 238 -0.64 22.42 -9.65
CA ALA A 238 -0.75 23.28 -8.46
C ALA A 238 0.45 24.25 -8.30
N ASN A 239 0.93 24.85 -9.41
CA ASN A 239 1.83 26.02 -9.34
C ASN A 239 1.35 27.12 -10.26
#